data_48680aee4ab847212f7f74e4a353347e
#
_entry.id   48680aee4ab847212f7f74e4a353347e
#
_cell.length_a   1.000
_cell.length_b   1.000
_cell.length_c   1.000
_cell.angle_alpha   90.00
_cell.angle_beta   90.00
_cell.angle_gamma   90.00
#
_symmetry.space_group_name_H-M   'P 1'
#
loop_
_entity.id
_entity.type
_entity.pdbx_description
1 polymer ?
#
loop_
_entity_poly.entity_id
_entity_poly.type
_entity_poly.pdbx_seq_one_letter_code
_entity_poly.pdbx_strand_id
1 'polypeptide(L)'
;MLRWLLPLPLLIAACSKGPEADLQYISAARSLAAEWALVNEQASEGHLTDSYVKTMRESVREELQTNAKSLTQPQSDYGSEIAAVLREPDDASPAVLRAHASKLKEIEDNLESA
;
A
#
# COMPACT_ATOMS: atom_id res chain seq x y z
N MET A 1 34.65 -9.67 -21.76
CA MET A 1 34.86 -9.80 -20.97
C MET A 1 34.05 -9.32 -19.98
N LEU A 2 33.73 -9.00 -19.47
CA LEU A 2 33.15 -8.39 -18.49
C LEU A 2 31.76 -8.29 -18.58
N ARG A 3 31.23 -8.14 -19.52
CA ARG A 3 29.95 -7.88 -19.58
C ARG A 3 29.18 -9.01 -19.10
N TRP A 4 29.63 -10.02 -18.96
CA TRP A 4 28.89 -11.08 -18.57
C TRP A 4 28.40 -10.87 -17.22
N LEU A 5 28.75 -9.96 -16.61
CA LEU A 5 28.32 -9.70 -15.29
C LEU A 5 26.89 -9.30 -15.30
N LEU A 6 26.46 -8.83 -16.41
CA LEU A 6 25.14 -8.31 -16.51
C LEU A 6 24.02 -9.27 -16.20
N PRO A 7 24.13 -10.52 -16.51
CA PRO A 7 23.04 -11.44 -16.29
C PRO A 7 22.68 -11.64 -14.84
N LEU A 8 23.63 -11.42 -13.95
CA LEU A 8 23.37 -11.65 -12.56
C LEU A 8 22.21 -10.89 -11.97
N PRO A 9 22.11 -9.61 -12.18
CA PRO A 9 20.98 -8.86 -11.64
C PRO A 9 19.65 -9.36 -12.17
N LEU A 10 19.67 -9.85 -13.37
CA LEU A 10 18.46 -10.35 -13.98
C LEU A 10 17.99 -11.61 -13.29
N LEU A 11 18.92 -12.46 -12.90
CA LEU A 11 18.57 -13.68 -12.24
C LEU A 11 17.95 -13.40 -10.89
N ILE A 12 18.46 -12.43 -10.18
CA ILE A 12 17.93 -12.07 -8.89
C ILE A 12 16.51 -11.56 -9.04
N ALA A 13 16.28 -10.75 -10.03
CA ALA A 13 14.95 -10.24 -10.28
C ALA A 13 14.00 -11.38 -10.58
N ALA A 14 14.44 -12.38 -11.30
CA ALA A 14 13.58 -13.48 -11.66
C ALA A 14 13.17 -14.31 -10.45
N CYS A 15 13.95 -14.26 -9.38
CA CYS A 15 13.62 -14.99 -8.17
C CYS A 15 12.69 -14.26 -7.23
N SER A 16 12.40 -13.00 -7.54
CA SER A 16 11.57 -12.17 -6.67
C SER A 16 10.11 -12.29 -7.04
N LYS A 17 9.51 -13.41 -6.70
CA LYS A 17 8.12 -13.64 -6.99
C LYS A 17 7.37 -14.03 -5.73
N GLY A 18 6.06 -13.93 -5.78
CA GLY A 18 5.21 -14.33 -4.67
C GLY A 18 5.16 -13.29 -3.58
N PRO A 19 4.80 -13.72 -2.36
CA PRO A 19 4.59 -12.76 -1.27
C PRO A 19 5.82 -11.92 -0.95
N GLU A 20 7.01 -12.48 -1.12
CA GLU A 20 8.23 -11.72 -0.83
C GLU A 20 8.40 -10.55 -1.77
N ALA A 21 8.04 -10.74 -3.03
CA ALA A 21 8.13 -9.66 -4.00
C ALA A 21 7.10 -8.59 -3.70
N ASP A 22 6.01 -8.96 -3.06
CA ASP A 22 4.92 -8.03 -2.78
C ASP A 22 5.09 -7.26 -1.47
N LEU A 23 6.08 -7.63 -0.64
CA LEU A 23 6.27 -6.96 0.65
C LEU A 23 6.37 -5.44 0.53
N GLN A 24 7.06 -4.96 -0.48
CA GLN A 24 7.20 -3.51 -0.66
C GLN A 24 5.85 -2.85 -0.93
N TYR A 25 4.97 -3.54 -1.64
CA TYR A 25 3.65 -2.99 -1.95
C TYR A 25 2.72 -3.05 -0.75
N ILE A 26 2.85 -4.08 0.07
CA ILE A 26 2.09 -4.19 1.32
C ILE A 26 2.51 -3.07 2.26
N SER A 27 3.81 -2.87 2.41
CA SER A 27 4.35 -1.82 3.26
C SER A 27 3.89 -0.45 2.81
N ALA A 28 3.94 -0.20 1.50
CA ALA A 28 3.48 1.08 0.95
C ALA A 28 1.99 1.27 1.17
N ALA A 29 1.19 0.24 0.94
CA ALA A 29 -0.26 0.33 1.13
C ALA A 29 -0.61 0.60 2.58
N ARG A 30 0.11 -0.03 3.51
CA ARG A 30 -0.09 0.21 4.93
C ARG A 30 0.15 1.68 5.27
N SER A 31 1.25 2.22 4.76
CA SER A 31 1.59 3.62 5.00
C SER A 31 0.57 4.57 4.38
N LEU A 32 0.08 4.21 3.18
CA LEU A 32 -0.91 5.04 2.50
C LEU A 32 -2.25 5.05 3.23
N ALA A 33 -2.66 3.90 3.77
CA ALA A 33 -3.90 3.84 4.54
C ALA A 33 -3.78 4.70 5.80
N ALA A 34 -2.62 4.66 6.47
CA ALA A 34 -2.38 5.48 7.65
C ALA A 34 -2.35 6.96 7.31
N GLU A 35 -1.77 7.30 6.16
CA GLU A 35 -1.73 8.69 5.71
C GLU A 35 -3.13 9.21 5.40
N TRP A 36 -3.94 8.38 4.73
CA TRP A 36 -5.32 8.73 4.43
C TRP A 36 -6.10 8.96 5.74
N ALA A 37 -5.89 8.10 6.74
CA ALA A 37 -6.52 8.27 8.04
C ALA A 37 -6.14 9.62 8.66
N LEU A 38 -4.87 9.98 8.58
CA LEU A 38 -4.40 11.24 9.14
C LEU A 38 -5.02 12.43 8.41
N VAL A 39 -5.08 12.38 7.09
CA VAL A 39 -5.70 13.45 6.31
C VAL A 39 -7.16 13.63 6.74
N ASN A 40 -7.89 12.52 6.88
CA ASN A 40 -9.30 12.59 7.24
C ASN A 40 -9.48 13.08 8.67
N GLU A 41 -8.59 12.71 9.57
CA GLU A 41 -8.63 13.18 10.93
C GLU A 41 -8.42 14.70 10.98
N GLN A 42 -7.38 15.18 10.31
CA GLN A 42 -7.05 16.59 10.29
C GLN A 42 -8.15 17.40 9.58
N ALA A 43 -8.73 16.82 8.55
CA ALA A 43 -9.85 17.47 7.84
C ALA A 43 -11.06 17.64 8.76
N SER A 44 -11.37 16.62 9.54
CA SER A 44 -12.53 16.67 10.44
C SER A 44 -12.32 17.67 11.56
N GLU A 45 -11.07 17.99 11.90
CA GLU A 45 -10.74 18.98 12.92
C GLU A 45 -10.57 20.38 12.34
N GLY A 46 -10.77 20.51 11.03
CA GLY A 46 -10.70 21.82 10.40
C GLY A 46 -9.30 22.36 10.19
N HIS A 47 -8.29 21.49 10.24
CA HIS A 47 -6.91 21.93 10.13
C HIS A 47 -6.39 22.00 8.69
N LEU A 48 -7.17 21.54 7.71
CA LEU A 48 -6.74 21.51 6.32
C LEU A 48 -7.80 22.17 5.44
N THR A 49 -7.36 22.77 4.34
CA THR A 49 -8.29 23.34 3.38
C THR A 49 -8.95 22.22 2.58
N ASP A 50 -10.15 22.50 2.07
CA ASP A 50 -10.86 21.51 1.26
C ASP A 50 -10.07 21.13 0.04
N SER A 51 -9.39 22.08 -0.58
CA SER A 51 -8.60 21.82 -1.76
C SER A 51 -7.43 20.87 -1.46
N TYR A 52 -6.77 21.08 -0.34
CA TYR A 52 -5.65 20.23 0.06
C TYR A 52 -6.14 18.81 0.34
N VAL A 53 -7.26 18.70 1.07
CA VAL A 53 -7.83 17.39 1.41
C VAL A 53 -8.16 16.61 0.15
N LYS A 54 -8.80 17.29 -0.82
CA LYS A 54 -9.14 16.64 -2.07
C LYS A 54 -7.92 16.12 -2.80
N THR A 55 -6.89 16.96 -2.90
CA THR A 55 -5.66 16.59 -3.58
C THR A 55 -4.98 15.41 -2.90
N MET A 56 -4.92 15.43 -1.57
CA MET A 56 -4.27 14.35 -0.85
C MET A 56 -5.03 13.04 -0.98
N ARG A 57 -6.35 13.09 -0.93
CA ARG A 57 -7.17 11.89 -1.09
C ARG A 57 -6.98 11.29 -2.48
N GLU A 58 -6.94 12.12 -3.50
CA GLU A 58 -6.73 11.67 -4.87
C GLU A 58 -5.36 11.01 -5.02
N SER A 59 -4.34 11.63 -4.43
CA SER A 59 -2.98 11.13 -4.51
C SER A 59 -2.85 9.77 -3.83
N VAL A 60 -3.40 9.65 -2.63
CA VAL A 60 -3.32 8.40 -1.88
C VAL A 60 -4.05 7.29 -2.63
N ARG A 61 -5.23 7.60 -3.16
CA ARG A 61 -6.01 6.60 -3.88
C ARG A 61 -5.28 6.14 -5.14
N GLU A 62 -4.65 7.07 -5.85
CA GLU A 62 -3.90 6.75 -7.05
C GLU A 62 -2.73 5.83 -6.74
N GLU A 63 -2.00 6.13 -5.67
CA GLU A 63 -0.87 5.31 -5.28
C GLU A 63 -1.31 3.93 -4.81
N LEU A 64 -2.43 3.84 -4.11
CA LEU A 64 -2.98 2.56 -3.71
C LEU A 64 -3.36 1.72 -4.92
N GLN A 65 -3.94 2.36 -5.94
CA GLN A 65 -4.30 1.66 -7.17
C GLN A 65 -3.06 1.13 -7.87
N THR A 66 -1.99 1.92 -7.91
CA THR A 66 -0.74 1.51 -8.50
C THR A 66 -0.15 0.31 -7.76
N ASN A 67 -0.18 0.36 -6.43
CA ASN A 67 0.29 -0.76 -5.61
C ASN A 67 -0.53 -2.02 -5.87
N ALA A 68 -1.84 -1.88 -5.95
CA ALA A 68 -2.71 -3.03 -6.19
C ALA A 68 -2.40 -3.69 -7.53
N LYS A 69 -2.15 -2.87 -8.56
CA LYS A 69 -1.85 -3.38 -9.89
C LYS A 69 -0.47 -4.04 -9.96
N SER A 70 0.40 -3.70 -9.05
CA SER A 70 1.77 -4.24 -9.06
C SER A 70 1.91 -5.56 -8.33
N LEU A 71 0.88 -5.99 -7.61
CA LEU A 71 0.95 -7.22 -6.84
C LEU A 71 1.12 -8.44 -7.74
N THR A 72 1.97 -9.36 -7.31
CA THR A 72 2.14 -10.62 -8.02
C THR A 72 1.04 -11.59 -7.65
N GLN A 73 0.43 -11.42 -6.47
CA GLN A 73 -0.64 -12.28 -5.99
C GLN A 73 -1.85 -11.45 -5.55
N PRO A 74 -2.57 -10.87 -6.51
CA PRO A 74 -3.68 -9.98 -6.16
C PRO A 74 -4.84 -10.67 -5.45
N GLN A 75 -4.91 -12.00 -5.49
CA GLN A 75 -5.98 -12.72 -4.82
C GLN A 75 -5.60 -13.21 -3.43
N SER A 76 -4.43 -12.81 -2.94
CA SER A 76 -3.99 -13.15 -1.61
C SER A 76 -4.77 -12.35 -0.56
N ASP A 77 -4.52 -12.65 0.72
CA ASP A 77 -5.18 -11.90 1.80
C ASP A 77 -4.78 -10.44 1.78
N TYR A 78 -3.53 -10.12 1.50
CA TYR A 78 -3.11 -8.72 1.42
C TYR A 78 -3.69 -8.03 0.19
N GLY A 79 -3.81 -8.76 -0.92
CA GLY A 79 -4.47 -8.21 -2.11
C GLY A 79 -5.91 -7.85 -1.83
N SER A 80 -6.61 -8.73 -1.12
CA SER A 80 -7.99 -8.49 -0.72
C SER A 80 -8.09 -7.29 0.23
N GLU A 81 -7.13 -7.16 1.13
CA GLU A 81 -7.15 -6.06 2.09
C GLU A 81 -6.91 -4.72 1.37
N ILE A 82 -5.96 -4.68 0.44
CA ILE A 82 -5.71 -3.46 -0.33
C ILE A 82 -6.95 -3.09 -1.15
N ALA A 83 -7.60 -4.08 -1.74
CA ALA A 83 -8.84 -3.84 -2.47
C ALA A 83 -9.92 -3.29 -1.54
N ALA A 84 -9.97 -3.76 -0.29
CA ALA A 84 -10.93 -3.26 0.67
C ALA A 84 -10.68 -1.80 1.02
N VAL A 85 -9.41 -1.41 1.16
CA VAL A 85 -9.06 -0.01 1.38
C VAL A 85 -9.55 0.84 0.21
N LEU A 86 -9.32 0.37 -1.01
CA LEU A 86 -9.73 1.10 -2.20
C LEU A 86 -11.23 1.28 -2.33
N ARG A 87 -12.01 0.43 -1.66
CA ARG A 87 -13.47 0.55 -1.70
C ARG A 87 -14.01 1.50 -0.63
N GLU A 88 -13.16 1.99 0.27
CA GLU A 88 -13.60 2.94 1.28
C GLU A 88 -13.94 4.27 0.64
N PRO A 89 -14.93 4.98 1.18
CA PRO A 89 -15.27 6.32 0.66
C PRO A 89 -14.16 7.32 0.99
N ASP A 90 -14.12 8.41 0.25
CA ASP A 90 -13.10 9.43 0.45
C ASP A 90 -13.02 9.92 1.89
N ASP A 91 -14.17 10.05 2.54
CA ASP A 91 -14.25 10.54 3.91
C ASP A 91 -14.35 9.42 4.93
N ALA A 92 -13.86 8.24 4.63
CA ALA A 92 -13.86 7.12 5.55
C ALA A 92 -13.30 7.54 6.91
N SER A 93 -13.83 6.95 7.98
CA SER A 93 -13.39 7.32 9.31
C SER A 93 -11.92 6.97 9.52
N PRO A 94 -11.18 7.80 10.25
CA PRO A 94 -9.79 7.47 10.54
C PRO A 94 -9.62 6.11 11.21
N ALA A 95 -10.57 5.75 12.09
CA ALA A 95 -10.50 4.45 12.78
C ALA A 95 -10.57 3.28 11.80
N VAL A 96 -11.44 3.36 10.79
CA VAL A 96 -11.58 2.32 9.80
C VAL A 96 -10.30 2.20 8.98
N LEU A 97 -9.77 3.34 8.54
CA LEU A 97 -8.54 3.34 7.74
C LEU A 97 -7.35 2.83 8.54
N ARG A 98 -7.28 3.16 9.82
CA ARG A 98 -6.21 2.65 10.69
C ARG A 98 -6.36 1.16 10.92
N ALA A 99 -7.59 0.65 10.96
CA ALA A 99 -7.80 -0.79 11.09
C ALA A 99 -7.26 -1.52 9.86
N HIS A 100 -7.47 -0.96 8.66
CA HIS A 100 -6.88 -1.53 7.46
C HIS A 100 -5.37 -1.51 7.53
N ALA A 101 -4.80 -0.38 7.97
CA ALA A 101 -3.34 -0.27 8.09
C ALA A 101 -2.78 -1.30 9.07
N SER A 102 -3.46 -1.51 10.19
CA SER A 102 -3.04 -2.50 11.19
C SER A 102 -3.09 -3.91 10.64
N LYS A 103 -4.12 -4.20 9.86
CA LYS A 103 -4.26 -5.52 9.25
C LYS A 103 -3.13 -5.77 8.25
N LEU A 104 -2.83 -4.77 7.44
CA LEU A 104 -1.73 -4.89 6.48
C LEU A 104 -0.39 -5.04 7.20
N LYS A 105 -0.21 -4.34 8.32
CA LYS A 105 1.02 -4.48 9.08
C LYS A 105 1.15 -5.89 9.65
N GLU A 106 0.06 -6.45 10.13
CA GLU A 106 0.07 -7.80 10.66
C GLU A 106 0.47 -8.79 9.57
N ILE A 107 -0.10 -8.64 8.38
CA ILE A 107 0.23 -9.50 7.25
C ILE A 107 1.70 -9.33 6.88
N GLU A 108 2.16 -8.09 6.83
CA GLU A 108 3.55 -7.80 6.51
C GLU A 108 4.49 -8.47 7.51
N ASP A 109 4.20 -8.32 8.79
CA ASP A 109 5.04 -8.88 9.85
C ASP A 109 5.09 -10.41 9.75
N ASN A 110 3.95 -11.03 9.45
CA ASN A 110 3.89 -12.47 9.32
C ASN A 110 4.70 -12.97 8.15
N LEU A 111 4.67 -12.25 7.05
CA LEU A 111 5.45 -12.63 5.87
C LEU A 111 6.94 -12.44 6.09
N GLU A 112 7.32 -11.40 6.82
CA GLU A 112 8.73 -11.14 7.10
C GLU A 112 9.34 -12.16 8.02
N SER A 113 8.53 -12.74 8.91
CA SER A 113 9.05 -13.72 9.85
C SER A 113 8.93 -15.15 9.35
N ALA A 114 8.41 -15.34 8.16
CA ALA A 114 8.23 -16.69 7.58
C ALA A 114 9.53 -17.27 7.03
#